data_1c0f5d4d127041a6309a59897341781c
#
_entry.id   1c0f5d4d127041a6309a59897341781c
#
_cell.length_a   1.000
_cell.length_b   1.000
_cell.length_c   1.000
_cell.angle_alpha   90.00
_cell.angle_beta   90.00
_cell.angle_gamma   90.00
#
_symmetry.space_group_name_H-M   'P 1'
#
loop_
_entity.id
_entity.type
_entity.pdbx_description
1 polymer ?
#
loop_
_entity_poly.entity_id
_entity_poly.type
_entity_poly.pdbx_seq_one_letter_code
_entity_poly.pdbx_strand_id
1 'polypeptide(L)'
;MKKITNEKLEWYNEKNPSKKMDLVIFDDALKHLLRLTRIINNPSGNCLIVGVGGSGKQSLTRLAAFICKHFLFQIVISKNYSLNNMFEQVKELYEKAGPQGTPVTFLMTDAEIKQESFLEAINSHLATGEIPGLLAKEDKDVIPLMCKALYMREIGQKGEDPSTLTLWNYFIGRVKDHLHMVLAFSPVGNKFRERA
;
A
#
# COMPACT_ATOMS: atom_id res chain seq x y z
N MET A 1 25.48 -7.02 4.25
CA MET A 1 24.19 -6.33 4.10
C MET A 1 24.32 -4.95 3.46
N LYS A 2 25.09 -3.99 4.00
CA LYS A 2 25.27 -2.65 3.38
C LYS A 2 25.65 -2.70 1.89
N LYS A 3 26.61 -3.52 1.51
CA LYS A 3 27.05 -3.68 0.10
C LYS A 3 25.86 -4.05 -0.79
N ILE A 4 25.11 -5.08 -0.44
CA ILE A 4 23.93 -5.52 -1.19
C ILE A 4 22.87 -4.41 -1.29
N THR A 5 22.68 -3.65 -0.20
CA THR A 5 21.72 -2.55 -0.19
C THR A 5 22.13 -1.42 -1.12
N ASN A 6 23.42 -1.08 -1.17
CA ASN A 6 23.95 -0.08 -2.09
C ASN A 6 23.81 -0.54 -3.55
N GLU A 7 24.11 -1.80 -3.86
CA GLU A 7 23.88 -2.38 -5.20
C GLU A 7 22.39 -2.29 -5.61
N LYS A 8 21.46 -2.52 -4.66
CA LYS A 8 20.02 -2.36 -4.91
C LYS A 8 19.61 -0.91 -5.11
N LEU A 9 20.24 0.02 -4.41
CA LEU A 9 20.01 1.46 -4.57
C LEU A 9 20.52 1.94 -5.94
N GLU A 10 21.71 1.51 -6.35
CA GLU A 10 22.24 1.78 -7.69
C GLU A 10 21.30 1.26 -8.77
N TRP A 11 20.88 0.00 -8.64
CA TRP A 11 19.91 -0.59 -9.57
C TRP A 11 18.56 0.14 -9.59
N TYR A 12 18.05 0.58 -8.43
CA TYR A 12 16.87 1.45 -8.37
C TYR A 12 17.09 2.73 -9.18
N ASN A 13 18.23 3.38 -9.00
CA ASN A 13 18.56 4.64 -9.66
C ASN A 13 18.73 4.49 -11.19
N GLU A 14 19.28 3.36 -11.64
CA GLU A 14 19.35 3.01 -13.06
C GLU A 14 17.96 2.82 -13.68
N LYS A 15 17.07 2.12 -12.97
CA LYS A 15 15.70 1.87 -13.44
C LYS A 15 14.78 3.09 -13.35
N ASN A 16 15.10 4.06 -12.49
CA ASN A 16 14.28 5.24 -12.23
C ASN A 16 15.09 6.55 -12.39
N PRO A 17 15.60 6.87 -13.56
CA PRO A 17 16.51 8.02 -13.75
C PRO A 17 15.86 9.37 -13.39
N SER A 18 14.54 9.50 -13.55
CA SER A 18 13.76 10.71 -13.17
C SER A 18 13.47 10.82 -11.67
N LYS A 19 13.67 9.75 -10.90
CA LYS A 19 13.39 9.67 -9.46
C LYS A 19 14.58 9.11 -8.69
N LYS A 20 15.79 9.46 -9.13
CA LYS A 20 17.02 9.05 -8.43
C LYS A 20 17.00 9.44 -6.98
N MET A 21 17.50 8.55 -6.13
CA MET A 21 17.68 8.79 -4.71
C MET A 21 19.15 8.91 -4.39
N ASP A 22 19.55 10.04 -3.82
CA ASP A 22 20.87 10.23 -3.22
C ASP A 22 20.76 9.89 -1.73
N LEU A 23 20.89 8.61 -1.42
CA LEU A 23 20.65 8.06 -0.09
C LEU A 23 21.94 7.43 0.45
N VAL A 24 22.41 7.94 1.58
CA VAL A 24 23.53 7.32 2.30
C VAL A 24 23.00 6.26 3.26
N ILE A 25 23.39 5.01 3.03
CA ILE A 25 22.95 3.88 3.87
C ILE A 25 23.90 3.73 5.07
N PHE A 26 23.55 4.33 6.19
CA PHE A 26 24.20 4.11 7.49
C PHE A 26 23.46 3.02 8.29
N ASP A 27 24.01 2.59 9.41
CA ASP A 27 23.53 1.40 10.12
C ASP A 27 22.06 1.47 10.55
N ASP A 28 21.62 2.64 11.02
CA ASP A 28 20.21 2.80 11.42
C ASP A 28 19.29 2.88 10.22
N ALA A 29 19.70 3.53 9.12
CA ALA A 29 18.95 3.50 7.86
C ALA A 29 18.79 2.06 7.35
N LEU A 30 19.85 1.26 7.44
CA LEU A 30 19.80 -0.17 7.08
C LEU A 30 18.81 -0.94 7.97
N LYS A 31 18.86 -0.74 9.30
CA LYS A 31 17.90 -1.37 10.23
C LYS A 31 16.46 -1.02 9.90
N HIS A 32 16.18 0.27 9.60
CA HIS A 32 14.85 0.72 9.22
C HIS A 32 14.42 0.11 7.88
N LEU A 33 15.30 0.07 6.89
CA LEU A 33 15.03 -0.57 5.61
C LEU A 33 14.66 -2.05 5.78
N LEU A 34 15.44 -2.80 6.58
CA LEU A 34 15.18 -4.21 6.85
C LEU A 34 13.86 -4.45 7.59
N ARG A 35 13.48 -3.54 8.49
CA ARG A 35 12.16 -3.60 9.14
C ARG A 35 11.03 -3.36 8.14
N LEU A 36 11.18 -2.34 7.28
CA LEU A 36 10.20 -2.04 6.24
C LEU A 36 10.02 -3.20 5.27
N THR A 37 11.12 -3.73 4.72
CA THR A 37 11.04 -4.88 3.80
C THR A 37 10.37 -6.08 4.45
N ARG A 38 10.63 -6.34 5.73
CA ARG A 38 9.98 -7.44 6.46
C ARG A 38 8.49 -7.18 6.69
N ILE A 39 8.10 -5.94 7.01
CA ILE A 39 6.70 -5.59 7.24
C ILE A 39 5.89 -5.74 5.95
N ILE A 40 6.34 -5.12 4.86
CA ILE A 40 5.58 -5.15 3.61
C ILE A 40 5.59 -6.52 2.91
N ASN A 41 6.54 -7.40 3.22
CA ASN A 41 6.52 -8.78 2.74
C ASN A 41 5.61 -9.72 3.54
N ASN A 42 5.12 -9.28 4.70
CA ASN A 42 4.18 -10.08 5.47
C ASN A 42 2.74 -9.81 4.98
N PRO A 43 1.89 -10.84 4.84
CA PRO A 43 0.47 -10.64 4.59
C PRO A 43 -0.12 -9.64 5.59
N SER A 44 -0.96 -8.73 5.09
CA SER A 44 -1.59 -7.67 5.88
C SER A 44 -0.63 -6.72 6.62
N GLY A 45 0.66 -6.70 6.23
CA GLY A 45 1.69 -5.87 6.86
C GLY A 45 1.56 -4.40 6.51
N ASN A 46 1.23 -3.55 7.48
CA ASN A 46 1.11 -2.10 7.35
C ASN A 46 2.05 -1.38 8.30
N CYS A 47 2.42 -0.13 8.00
CA CYS A 47 3.43 0.58 8.75
C CYS A 47 3.13 2.08 8.90
N LEU A 48 3.30 2.59 10.11
CA LEU A 48 3.37 4.02 10.39
C LEU A 48 4.82 4.39 10.71
N ILE A 49 5.40 5.32 9.94
CA ILE A 49 6.75 5.83 10.13
C ILE A 49 6.65 7.29 10.57
N VAL A 50 7.14 7.59 11.75
CA VAL A 50 7.18 8.96 12.27
C VAL A 50 8.62 9.43 12.36
N GLY A 51 8.92 10.61 11.84
CA GLY A 51 10.26 11.19 11.89
C GLY A 51 10.30 12.58 11.27
N VAL A 52 11.32 13.35 11.60
CA VAL A 52 11.50 14.73 11.11
C VAL A 52 11.59 14.79 9.58
N GLY A 53 11.31 15.98 9.03
CA GLY A 53 11.49 16.21 7.59
C GLY A 53 12.92 15.88 7.15
N GLY A 54 13.07 15.32 5.94
CA GLY A 54 14.40 14.95 5.42
C GLY A 54 15.03 13.67 6.01
N SER A 55 14.38 12.99 6.95
CA SER A 55 14.92 11.75 7.58
C SER A 55 14.91 10.51 6.65
N GLY A 56 14.59 10.66 5.37
CA GLY A 56 14.64 9.57 4.40
C GLY A 56 13.46 8.59 4.42
N LYS A 57 12.38 8.86 5.19
CA LYS A 57 11.21 7.98 5.30
C LYS A 57 10.66 7.52 3.95
N GLN A 58 10.41 8.47 3.05
CA GLN A 58 9.88 8.16 1.72
C GLN A 58 10.90 7.39 0.87
N SER A 59 12.17 7.79 0.90
CA SER A 59 13.23 7.15 0.12
C SER A 59 13.45 5.71 0.57
N LEU A 60 13.47 5.46 1.88
CA LEU A 60 13.58 4.11 2.44
C LEU A 60 12.37 3.25 2.06
N THR A 61 11.16 3.81 2.09
CA THR A 61 9.95 3.09 1.67
C THR A 61 9.98 2.74 0.19
N ARG A 62 10.38 3.69 -0.67
CA ARG A 62 10.53 3.43 -2.12
C ARG A 62 11.57 2.35 -2.41
N LEU A 63 12.71 2.40 -1.71
CA LEU A 63 13.74 1.38 -1.83
C LEU A 63 13.26 0.02 -1.32
N ALA A 64 12.54 -0.02 -0.20
CA ALA A 64 11.94 -1.25 0.33
C ALA A 64 10.97 -1.88 -0.65
N ALA A 65 10.02 -1.10 -1.18
CA ALA A 65 9.06 -1.56 -2.18
C ALA A 65 9.75 -2.10 -3.44
N PHE A 66 10.81 -1.42 -3.92
CA PHE A 66 11.61 -1.88 -5.05
C PHE A 66 12.33 -3.20 -4.78
N ILE A 67 12.96 -3.34 -3.61
CA ILE A 67 13.64 -4.59 -3.19
C ILE A 67 12.65 -5.74 -3.13
N CYS A 68 11.45 -5.50 -2.59
CA CYS A 68 10.37 -6.48 -2.46
C CYS A 68 9.58 -6.71 -3.76
N LYS A 69 9.91 -5.98 -4.83
CA LYS A 69 9.20 -6.03 -6.13
C LYS A 69 7.71 -5.65 -6.03
N HIS A 70 7.36 -4.77 -5.11
CA HIS A 70 6.01 -4.26 -4.99
C HIS A 70 5.75 -3.15 -6.01
N PHE A 71 4.52 -3.08 -6.49
CA PHE A 71 4.04 -1.89 -7.19
C PHE A 71 3.93 -0.74 -6.18
N LEU A 72 4.77 0.27 -6.35
CA LEU A 72 4.73 1.44 -5.47
C LEU A 72 3.72 2.44 -6.00
N PHE A 73 2.75 2.80 -5.16
CA PHE A 73 1.79 3.85 -5.41
C PHE A 73 1.95 4.99 -4.42
N GLN A 74 1.86 6.22 -4.90
CA GLN A 74 1.82 7.44 -4.09
C GLN A 74 0.87 8.43 -4.75
N ILE A 75 0.00 9.05 -3.98
CA ILE A 75 -0.93 10.07 -4.46
C ILE A 75 -0.14 11.28 -4.96
N VAL A 76 -0.53 11.79 -6.12
CA VAL A 76 -0.03 13.08 -6.63
C VAL A 76 -1.16 14.10 -6.50
N ILE A 77 -1.01 14.98 -5.54
CA ILE A 77 -2.03 15.99 -5.24
C ILE A 77 -2.02 17.11 -6.28
N SER A 78 -3.15 17.29 -6.95
CA SER A 78 -3.47 18.47 -7.77
C SER A 78 -4.30 19.49 -6.97
N LYS A 79 -4.51 20.69 -7.54
CA LYS A 79 -5.32 21.74 -6.88
C LYS A 79 -6.74 21.26 -6.55
N ASN A 80 -7.34 20.46 -7.44
CA ASN A 80 -8.71 19.98 -7.34
C ASN A 80 -8.80 18.50 -6.93
N TYR A 81 -7.74 17.94 -6.34
CA TYR A 81 -7.74 16.55 -5.88
C TYR A 81 -8.74 16.36 -4.75
N SER A 82 -9.70 15.50 -4.95
CA SER A 82 -10.82 15.21 -4.05
C SER A 82 -10.76 13.78 -3.52
N LEU A 83 -11.65 13.45 -2.59
CA LEU A 83 -11.84 12.09 -2.10
C LEU A 83 -12.25 11.13 -3.24
N ASN A 84 -13.06 11.58 -4.19
CA ASN A 84 -13.45 10.76 -5.34
C ASN A 84 -12.24 10.39 -6.22
N ASN A 85 -11.31 11.33 -6.45
CA ASN A 85 -10.09 11.02 -7.19
C ASN A 85 -9.23 9.98 -6.44
N MET A 86 -9.15 10.10 -5.11
CA MET A 86 -8.49 9.08 -4.29
C MET A 86 -9.20 7.72 -4.42
N PHE A 87 -10.51 7.70 -4.37
CA PHE A 87 -11.29 6.46 -4.50
C PHE A 87 -11.08 5.77 -5.84
N GLU A 88 -11.09 6.52 -6.95
CA GLU A 88 -10.80 5.96 -8.28
C GLU A 88 -9.42 5.28 -8.31
N GLN A 89 -8.40 5.96 -7.79
CA GLN A 89 -7.04 5.41 -7.74
C GLN A 89 -6.94 4.20 -6.79
N VAL A 90 -7.57 4.26 -5.62
CA VAL A 90 -7.55 3.14 -4.65
C VAL A 90 -8.34 1.94 -5.19
N LYS A 91 -9.42 2.16 -5.95
CA LYS A 91 -10.15 1.09 -6.64
C LYS A 91 -9.22 0.29 -7.57
N GLU A 92 -8.39 0.98 -8.37
CA GLU A 92 -7.39 0.30 -9.21
C GLU A 92 -6.38 -0.52 -8.38
N LEU A 93 -6.01 -0.04 -7.19
CA LEU A 93 -5.12 -0.79 -6.30
C LEU A 93 -5.81 -2.05 -5.74
N TYR A 94 -7.11 -1.98 -5.45
CA TYR A 94 -7.90 -3.13 -5.02
C TYR A 94 -7.98 -4.19 -6.11
N GLU A 95 -8.15 -3.79 -7.37
CA GLU A 95 -8.14 -4.70 -8.51
C GLU A 95 -6.76 -5.34 -8.73
N LYS A 96 -5.67 -4.58 -8.53
CA LYS A 96 -4.30 -5.12 -8.60
C LYS A 96 -4.00 -6.09 -7.47
N ALA A 97 -4.35 -5.71 -6.24
CA ALA A 97 -4.04 -6.51 -5.05
C ALA A 97 -4.93 -7.76 -4.95
N GLY A 98 -6.24 -7.63 -5.15
CA GLY A 98 -7.22 -8.72 -5.05
C GLY A 98 -7.11 -9.70 -6.21
N PRO A 99 -7.74 -9.43 -7.38
CA PRO A 99 -7.79 -10.37 -8.50
C PRO A 99 -6.41 -10.70 -9.09
N GLN A 100 -5.54 -9.71 -9.27
CA GLN A 100 -4.23 -9.93 -9.89
C GLN A 100 -3.18 -10.48 -8.90
N GLY A 101 -3.39 -10.32 -7.57
CA GLY A 101 -2.44 -10.72 -6.54
C GLY A 101 -1.10 -9.99 -6.63
N THR A 102 -1.10 -8.78 -7.21
CA THR A 102 0.09 -7.96 -7.32
C THR A 102 0.38 -7.30 -5.98
N PRO A 103 1.56 -7.49 -5.38
CA PRO A 103 1.92 -6.80 -4.16
C PRO A 103 2.02 -5.30 -4.40
N VAL A 104 1.30 -4.52 -3.61
CA VAL A 104 1.23 -3.05 -3.71
C VAL A 104 1.72 -2.43 -2.41
N THR A 105 2.57 -1.42 -2.51
CA THR A 105 2.92 -0.53 -1.39
C THR A 105 2.32 0.84 -1.65
N PHE A 106 1.33 1.23 -0.86
CA PHE A 106 0.73 2.55 -0.89
C PHE A 106 1.45 3.46 0.11
N LEU A 107 2.29 4.34 -0.40
CA LEU A 107 2.99 5.34 0.40
C LEU A 107 2.17 6.64 0.46
N MET A 108 1.89 7.10 1.69
CA MET A 108 1.22 8.37 1.95
C MET A 108 1.98 9.17 3.00
N THR A 109 2.08 10.47 2.79
CA THR A 109 2.69 11.40 3.73
C THR A 109 1.67 12.40 4.28
N ASP A 110 2.03 13.14 5.30
CA ASP A 110 1.22 14.23 5.85
C ASP A 110 0.88 15.33 4.83
N ALA A 111 1.74 15.53 3.81
CA ALA A 111 1.50 16.48 2.73
C ALA A 111 0.30 16.11 1.82
N GLU A 112 -0.02 14.83 1.72
CA GLU A 112 -1.12 14.32 0.89
C GLU A 112 -2.47 14.31 1.63
N ILE A 113 -2.48 14.58 2.93
CA ILE A 113 -3.71 14.64 3.73
C ILE A 113 -4.37 16.01 3.59
N LYS A 114 -5.25 16.17 2.61
CA LYS A 114 -6.02 17.41 2.44
C LYS A 114 -7.23 17.49 3.35
N GLN A 115 -7.89 16.38 3.59
CA GLN A 115 -9.14 16.26 4.34
C GLN A 115 -9.06 15.08 5.31
N GLU A 116 -9.78 15.16 6.40
CA GLU A 116 -9.87 14.08 7.40
C GLU A 116 -10.44 12.79 6.83
N SER A 117 -11.37 12.92 5.89
CA SER A 117 -11.97 11.78 5.17
C SER A 117 -10.94 10.87 4.47
N PHE A 118 -9.75 11.38 4.12
CA PHE A 118 -8.68 10.53 3.58
C PHE A 118 -8.14 9.57 4.63
N LEU A 119 -7.98 10.06 5.88
CA LEU A 119 -7.54 9.21 7.00
C LEU A 119 -8.63 8.24 7.43
N GLU A 120 -9.90 8.65 7.39
CA GLU A 120 -11.04 7.77 7.68
C GLU A 120 -11.10 6.60 6.69
N ALA A 121 -10.89 6.88 5.39
CA ALA A 121 -10.82 5.84 4.37
C ALA A 121 -9.68 4.85 4.62
N ILE A 122 -8.47 5.37 4.93
CA ILE A 122 -7.31 4.54 5.25
C ILE A 122 -7.56 3.73 6.53
N ASN A 123 -8.11 4.35 7.57
CA ASN A 123 -8.42 3.67 8.83
C ASN A 123 -9.43 2.53 8.62
N SER A 124 -10.48 2.77 7.81
CA SER A 124 -11.45 1.73 7.44
C SER A 124 -10.78 0.55 6.74
N HIS A 125 -9.89 0.82 5.76
CA HIS A 125 -9.10 -0.23 5.11
C HIS A 125 -8.24 -1.01 6.10
N LEU A 126 -7.51 -0.32 6.97
CA LEU A 126 -6.63 -0.96 7.96
C LEU A 126 -7.42 -1.84 8.93
N ALA A 127 -8.62 -1.43 9.33
CA ALA A 127 -9.46 -2.17 10.26
C ALA A 127 -10.11 -3.39 9.61
N THR A 128 -10.75 -3.21 8.46
CA THR A 128 -11.63 -4.22 7.84
C THR A 128 -11.15 -4.74 6.50
N GLY A 129 -10.26 -4.02 5.82
CA GLY A 129 -9.91 -4.25 4.42
C GLY A 129 -10.87 -3.59 3.43
N GLU A 130 -11.93 -2.93 3.94
CA GLU A 130 -12.92 -2.25 3.12
C GLU A 130 -12.90 -0.73 3.35
N ILE A 131 -13.19 0.03 2.30
CA ILE A 131 -13.41 1.46 2.39
C ILE A 131 -14.88 1.72 2.03
N PRO A 132 -15.69 2.28 2.95
CA PRO A 132 -17.07 2.61 2.67
C PRO A 132 -17.21 3.56 1.47
N GLY A 133 -18.06 3.23 0.51
CA GLY A 133 -18.27 4.03 -0.70
C GLY A 133 -17.22 3.89 -1.79
N LEU A 134 -16.14 3.12 -1.59
CA LEU A 134 -15.11 2.89 -2.61
C LEU A 134 -15.66 2.12 -3.82
N LEU A 135 -16.37 1.03 -3.56
CA LEU A 135 -16.94 0.17 -4.59
C LEU A 135 -18.45 0.37 -4.65
N ALA A 136 -18.95 0.69 -5.84
CA ALA A 136 -20.39 0.72 -6.12
C ALA A 136 -20.97 -0.69 -6.03
N LYS A 137 -22.30 -0.80 -6.03
CA LYS A 137 -22.98 -2.10 -5.93
C LYS A 137 -22.59 -3.02 -7.08
N GLU A 138 -22.55 -2.49 -8.28
CA GLU A 138 -22.17 -3.21 -9.50
C GLU A 138 -20.72 -3.74 -9.43
N ASP A 139 -19.80 -2.94 -8.86
CA ASP A 139 -18.41 -3.34 -8.65
C ASP A 139 -18.30 -4.50 -7.64
N LYS A 140 -19.11 -4.47 -6.58
CA LYS A 140 -19.15 -5.53 -5.57
C LYS A 140 -19.67 -6.86 -6.10
N ASP A 141 -20.48 -6.82 -7.15
CA ASP A 141 -20.96 -8.02 -7.83
C ASP A 141 -19.92 -8.57 -8.84
N VAL A 142 -19.17 -7.70 -9.51
CA VAL A 142 -18.28 -8.09 -10.63
C VAL A 142 -16.85 -8.37 -10.17
N ILE A 143 -16.25 -7.50 -9.36
CA ILE A 143 -14.82 -7.61 -9.01
C ILE A 143 -14.50 -8.92 -8.26
N PRO A 144 -15.28 -9.37 -7.27
CA PRO A 144 -15.01 -10.64 -6.59
C PRO A 144 -15.11 -11.85 -7.51
N LEU A 145 -15.96 -11.80 -8.55
CA LEU A 145 -16.06 -12.87 -9.55
C LEU A 145 -14.74 -13.08 -10.30
N MET A 146 -13.93 -12.03 -10.47
CA MET A 146 -12.59 -12.17 -11.06
C MET A 146 -11.66 -13.05 -10.22
N CYS A 147 -11.96 -13.22 -8.93
CA CYS A 147 -11.21 -14.09 -8.02
C CYS A 147 -11.71 -15.54 -8.03
N LYS A 148 -12.84 -15.86 -8.70
CA LYS A 148 -13.48 -17.18 -8.65
C LYS A 148 -12.53 -18.31 -9.05
N ALA A 149 -11.82 -18.15 -10.16
CA ALA A 149 -10.89 -19.19 -10.64
C ALA A 149 -9.73 -19.42 -9.66
N LEU A 150 -9.24 -18.36 -9.01
CA LEU A 150 -8.20 -18.43 -7.98
C LEU A 150 -8.73 -19.14 -6.72
N TYR A 151 -9.92 -18.72 -6.26
CA TYR A 151 -10.58 -19.34 -5.11
C TYR A 151 -10.77 -20.84 -5.31
N MET A 152 -11.31 -21.25 -6.46
CA MET A 152 -11.53 -22.68 -6.78
C MET A 152 -10.22 -23.48 -6.82
N ARG A 153 -9.12 -22.85 -7.26
CA ARG A 153 -7.80 -23.51 -7.28
C ARG A 153 -7.19 -23.67 -5.90
N GLU A 154 -7.35 -22.66 -5.02
CA GLU A 154 -6.64 -22.58 -3.73
C GLU A 154 -7.43 -23.19 -2.57
N ILE A 155 -8.74 -23.03 -2.57
CA ILE A 155 -9.61 -23.34 -1.42
C ILE A 155 -10.82 -24.18 -1.82
N GLY A 156 -11.35 -23.98 -3.04
CA GLY A 156 -12.62 -24.52 -3.47
C GLY A 156 -12.66 -26.04 -3.52
N GLN A 157 -13.76 -26.62 -3.07
CA GLN A 157 -14.03 -28.07 -3.22
C GLN A 157 -14.63 -28.34 -4.60
N LYS A 158 -14.28 -29.49 -5.19
CA LYS A 158 -14.83 -29.88 -6.50
C LYS A 158 -16.34 -30.06 -6.39
N GLY A 159 -17.08 -29.30 -7.20
CA GLY A 159 -18.53 -29.46 -7.34
C GLY A 159 -19.37 -28.42 -6.56
N GLU A 160 -18.75 -27.56 -5.77
CA GLU A 160 -19.47 -26.46 -5.08
C GLU A 160 -19.13 -25.11 -5.70
N ASP A 161 -20.15 -24.36 -6.08
CA ASP A 161 -20.01 -22.97 -6.55
C ASP A 161 -19.98 -22.03 -5.34
N PRO A 162 -18.92 -21.20 -5.18
CA PRO A 162 -18.84 -20.29 -4.05
C PRO A 162 -19.93 -19.23 -4.11
N SER A 163 -20.53 -18.90 -2.96
CA SER A 163 -21.48 -17.80 -2.86
C SER A 163 -20.79 -16.44 -3.15
N THR A 164 -21.57 -15.43 -3.52
CA THR A 164 -21.08 -14.06 -3.70
C THR A 164 -20.37 -13.55 -2.43
N LEU A 165 -20.92 -13.84 -1.26
CA LEU A 165 -20.31 -13.47 0.01
C LEU A 165 -18.96 -14.18 0.25
N THR A 166 -18.86 -15.44 -0.11
CA THR A 166 -17.60 -16.21 -0.03
C THR A 166 -16.53 -15.57 -0.90
N LEU A 167 -16.88 -15.26 -2.15
CA LEU A 167 -15.96 -14.59 -3.07
C LEU A 167 -15.59 -13.16 -2.61
N TRP A 168 -16.53 -12.44 -2.03
CA TRP A 168 -16.27 -11.13 -1.45
C TRP A 168 -15.25 -11.21 -0.32
N ASN A 169 -15.45 -12.11 0.64
CA ASN A 169 -14.53 -12.29 1.76
C ASN A 169 -13.13 -12.72 1.29
N TYR A 170 -13.08 -13.60 0.31
CA TYR A 170 -11.82 -14.02 -0.30
C TYR A 170 -11.11 -12.86 -1.00
N PHE A 171 -11.83 -12.06 -1.78
CA PHE A 171 -11.32 -10.86 -2.44
C PHE A 171 -10.74 -9.87 -1.42
N ILE A 172 -11.50 -9.53 -0.36
CA ILE A 172 -11.06 -8.62 0.70
C ILE A 172 -9.83 -9.18 1.44
N GLY A 173 -9.80 -10.48 1.71
CA GLY A 173 -8.63 -11.14 2.28
C GLY A 173 -7.39 -10.94 1.41
N ARG A 174 -7.51 -11.16 0.10
CA ARG A 174 -6.40 -10.94 -0.85
C ARG A 174 -5.98 -9.48 -0.93
N VAL A 175 -6.93 -8.54 -0.92
CA VAL A 175 -6.62 -7.10 -0.87
C VAL A 175 -5.79 -6.78 0.37
N LYS A 176 -6.18 -7.26 1.56
CA LYS A 176 -5.42 -7.06 2.81
C LYS A 176 -4.02 -7.65 2.73
N ASP A 177 -3.87 -8.81 2.11
CA ASP A 177 -2.60 -9.52 2.05
C ASP A 177 -1.61 -8.92 1.05
N HIS A 178 -2.09 -8.21 0.04
CA HIS A 178 -1.24 -7.68 -1.03
C HIS A 178 -1.21 -6.14 -1.09
N LEU A 179 -2.08 -5.43 -0.38
CA LEU A 179 -2.07 -3.96 -0.32
C LEU A 179 -1.53 -3.49 1.03
N HIS A 180 -0.31 -2.98 1.03
CA HIS A 180 0.41 -2.56 2.22
C HIS A 180 0.41 -1.04 2.33
N MET A 181 -0.21 -0.51 3.37
CA MET A 181 -0.21 0.93 3.67
C MET A 181 1.06 1.32 4.43
N VAL A 182 1.80 2.28 3.90
CA VAL A 182 2.95 2.89 4.59
C VAL A 182 2.69 4.38 4.75
N LEU A 183 2.39 4.78 5.98
CA LEU A 183 2.13 6.16 6.35
C LEU A 183 3.42 6.80 6.89
N ALA A 184 3.94 7.82 6.22
CA ALA A 184 5.21 8.45 6.55
C ALA A 184 4.98 9.89 7.04
N PHE A 185 4.80 10.09 8.33
CA PHE A 185 4.38 11.35 8.94
C PHE A 185 5.51 12.08 9.66
N SER A 186 5.37 13.40 9.78
CA SER A 186 6.24 14.26 10.58
C SER A 186 5.72 14.39 12.01
N PRO A 187 6.58 14.39 13.04
CA PRO A 187 6.15 14.55 14.43
C PRO A 187 5.73 15.98 14.77
N VAL A 188 5.97 16.94 13.87
CA VAL A 188 5.89 18.41 14.12
C VAL A 188 4.57 19.02 13.64
N GLY A 189 3.54 18.22 13.34
CA GLY A 189 2.24 18.74 12.94
C GLY A 189 1.25 18.78 14.11
N ASN A 190 0.58 19.90 14.35
CA ASN A 190 -0.56 19.97 15.28
C ASN A 190 -1.60 18.88 14.96
N LYS A 191 -1.78 18.60 13.68
CA LYS A 191 -2.67 17.53 13.19
C LYS A 191 -2.32 16.13 13.69
N PHE A 192 -1.05 15.85 13.97
CA PHE A 192 -0.66 14.55 14.55
C PHE A 192 -0.94 14.50 16.06
N ARG A 193 -0.73 15.61 16.78
CA ARG A 193 -0.99 15.72 18.24
C ARG A 193 -2.47 15.76 18.60
N GLU A 194 -3.31 16.27 17.69
CA GLU A 194 -4.77 16.35 17.88
C GLU A 194 -5.46 14.99 17.63
N ARG A 195 -4.74 14.01 17.05
CA ARG A 195 -5.27 12.71 16.60
C ARG A 195 -4.62 11.49 17.28
N ALA A 196 -3.61 11.71 18.09
CA ALA A 196 -2.94 10.69 18.90
C ALA A 196 -3.54 10.65 20.31
#